data_6ea8a9cfe8f18de964f4f4e34342b5a3
#
_entry.id   6ea8a9cfe8f18de964f4f4e34342b5a3
#
_cell.length_a   1.000
_cell.length_b   1.000
_cell.length_c   1.000
_cell.angle_alpha   90.00
_cell.angle_beta   90.00
_cell.angle_gamma   90.00
#
_symmetry.space_group_name_H-M   'P 1'
#
loop_
_entity.id
_entity.type
_entity.pdbx_description
1 polymer ?
#
loop_
_entity_poly.entity_id
_entity_poly.type
_entity_poly.pdbx_seq_one_letter_code
_entity_poly.pdbx_strand_id
1 'polypeptide(L)'
;MPKLNAEPPVLTTMQAVLETAARMEQEAIDGYRALRQRMLDENQPALATVFDRLIAEEESHLRQVDIWAAETAPADRTGTFAAPDLSPMFDAEGADMVPPETLDAYRAFSAAVRNEERAFVFWSYVAAQAPNADVRQAAEKMAREELGHVATMRRERRLAFHVARATAPAGDAPDIIGLEDHFLKLLASLPEWRDDRTLQGFAEETRERIAAIPGMAFRRKPRLSGQLDLALGRPVTLCGILLDYYLDLMNCEKNEPAVDFAGTAASQLVRCLAFLRNLGSAA
;
A
#
# COMPACT_ATOMS: atom_id res chain seq x y z
N MET A 1 7.09 2.13 9.19
CA MET A 1 7.83 1.00 8.59
C MET A 1 6.85 -0.15 8.42
N PRO A 2 6.82 -0.82 7.27
CA PRO A 2 6.02 -2.02 7.10
C PRO A 2 6.46 -3.05 8.13
N LYS A 3 5.50 -3.67 8.82
CA LYS A 3 5.79 -4.74 9.77
C LYS A 3 5.69 -6.07 9.02
N LEU A 4 6.63 -6.96 9.29
CA LEU A 4 6.48 -8.37 8.90
C LEU A 4 5.35 -8.97 9.75
N ASN A 5 4.50 -9.79 9.13
CA ASN A 5 3.39 -10.46 9.83
C ASN A 5 3.88 -11.53 10.81
N ALA A 6 5.09 -12.05 10.57
CA ALA A 6 5.78 -13.00 11.43
C ALA A 6 7.29 -12.80 11.35
N GLU A 7 8.02 -13.29 12.34
CA GLU A 7 9.48 -13.32 12.31
C GLU A 7 9.95 -14.26 11.19
N PRO A 8 10.86 -13.81 10.28
CA PRO A 8 11.38 -14.66 9.23
C PRO A 8 12.06 -15.92 9.78
N PRO A 9 11.94 -17.07 9.14
CA PRO A 9 12.65 -18.28 9.55
C PRO A 9 14.15 -18.11 9.33
N VAL A 10 14.94 -18.82 10.13
CA VAL A 10 16.40 -18.88 9.96
C VAL A 10 16.70 -19.71 8.72
N LEU A 11 17.17 -19.08 7.65
CA LEU A 11 17.62 -19.76 6.43
C LEU A 11 19.09 -20.19 6.62
N THR A 12 19.33 -21.50 6.61
CA THR A 12 20.64 -22.06 6.96
C THR A 12 21.48 -22.44 5.75
N THR A 13 20.88 -22.56 4.59
CA THR A 13 21.53 -23.01 3.35
C THR A 13 21.27 -22.04 2.20
N MET A 14 22.20 -22.02 1.25
CA MET A 14 22.06 -21.25 0.01
C MET A 14 20.83 -21.69 -0.79
N GLN A 15 20.55 -22.99 -0.83
CA GLN A 15 19.36 -23.53 -1.47
C GLN A 15 18.08 -22.95 -0.86
N ALA A 16 17.97 -22.91 0.49
CA ALA A 16 16.81 -22.34 1.16
C ALA A 16 16.63 -20.85 0.86
N VAL A 17 17.74 -20.09 0.74
CA VAL A 17 17.70 -18.67 0.34
C VAL A 17 17.13 -18.50 -1.06
N LEU A 18 17.64 -19.26 -2.03
CA LEU A 18 17.24 -19.12 -3.43
C LEU A 18 15.81 -19.63 -3.68
N GLU A 19 15.41 -20.73 -3.03
CA GLU A 19 14.03 -21.21 -3.08
C GLU A 19 13.04 -20.18 -2.46
N THR A 20 13.44 -19.53 -1.36
CA THR A 20 12.65 -18.47 -0.74
C THR A 20 12.54 -17.28 -1.67
N ALA A 21 13.65 -16.83 -2.27
CA ALA A 21 13.67 -15.74 -3.23
C ALA A 21 12.75 -16.03 -4.41
N ALA A 22 12.92 -17.17 -5.08
CA ALA A 22 12.09 -17.55 -6.23
C ALA A 22 10.59 -17.56 -5.89
N ARG A 23 10.23 -18.01 -4.69
CA ARG A 23 8.83 -17.97 -4.25
C ARG A 23 8.31 -16.55 -4.03
N MET A 24 9.11 -15.67 -3.42
CA MET A 24 8.70 -14.28 -3.18
C MET A 24 8.48 -13.53 -4.50
N GLU A 25 9.39 -13.69 -5.47
CA GLU A 25 9.24 -13.14 -6.82
C GLU A 25 7.98 -13.68 -7.52
N GLN A 26 7.74 -14.99 -7.41
CA GLN A 26 6.54 -15.59 -8.01
C GLN A 26 5.25 -15.08 -7.35
N GLU A 27 5.22 -14.92 -6.03
CA GLU A 27 4.08 -14.33 -5.30
C GLU A 27 3.82 -12.88 -5.76
N ALA A 28 4.88 -12.07 -5.94
CA ALA A 28 4.77 -10.71 -6.43
C ALA A 28 4.22 -10.67 -7.87
N ILE A 29 4.74 -11.52 -8.77
CA ILE A 29 4.25 -11.66 -10.16
C ILE A 29 2.76 -12.00 -10.17
N ASP A 30 2.34 -13.00 -9.40
CA ASP A 30 0.95 -13.46 -9.38
C ASP A 30 0.01 -12.40 -8.79
N GLY A 31 0.44 -11.69 -7.73
CA GLY A 31 -0.27 -10.57 -7.16
C GLY A 31 -0.44 -9.41 -8.15
N TYR A 32 0.63 -9.02 -8.86
CA TYR A 32 0.55 -7.96 -9.87
C TYR A 32 -0.27 -8.37 -11.09
N ARG A 33 -0.27 -9.66 -11.49
CA ARG A 33 -1.14 -10.19 -12.55
C ARG A 33 -2.62 -10.12 -12.17
N ALA A 34 -2.96 -10.45 -10.92
CA ALA A 34 -4.33 -10.34 -10.42
C ALA A 34 -4.81 -8.88 -10.43
N LEU A 35 -3.96 -7.93 -9.97
CA LEU A 35 -4.25 -6.51 -10.02
C LEU A 35 -4.41 -5.97 -11.43
N ARG A 36 -3.52 -6.38 -12.34
CA ARG A 36 -3.62 -6.06 -13.76
C ARG A 36 -4.96 -6.49 -14.37
N GLN A 37 -5.35 -7.76 -14.14
CA GLN A 37 -6.61 -8.28 -14.65
C GLN A 37 -7.79 -7.48 -14.12
N ARG A 38 -7.82 -7.21 -12.81
CA ARG A 38 -8.84 -6.38 -12.20
C ARG A 38 -8.94 -5.00 -12.85
N MET A 39 -7.80 -4.34 -13.16
CA MET A 39 -7.82 -3.04 -13.85
C MET A 39 -8.39 -3.13 -15.26
N LEU A 40 -8.16 -4.22 -15.98
CA LEU A 40 -8.78 -4.45 -17.30
C LEU A 40 -10.29 -4.66 -17.18
N ASP A 41 -10.74 -5.47 -16.22
CA ASP A 41 -12.17 -5.75 -15.99
C ASP A 41 -12.93 -4.48 -15.61
N GLU A 42 -12.25 -3.54 -14.98
CA GLU A 42 -12.78 -2.23 -14.59
C GLU A 42 -12.57 -1.12 -15.63
N ASN A 43 -12.16 -1.51 -16.84
CA ASN A 43 -11.92 -0.59 -17.96
C ASN A 43 -10.89 0.52 -17.65
N GLN A 44 -9.81 0.15 -16.89
CA GLN A 44 -8.69 1.03 -16.55
C GLN A 44 -7.36 0.59 -17.21
N PRO A 45 -7.25 0.60 -18.54
CA PRO A 45 -6.09 0.04 -19.25
C PRO A 45 -4.77 0.78 -18.96
N ALA A 46 -4.82 2.06 -18.62
CA ALA A 46 -3.64 2.83 -18.24
C ALA A 46 -2.99 2.27 -16.94
N LEU A 47 -3.81 1.87 -15.98
CA LEU A 47 -3.32 1.22 -14.75
C LEU A 47 -2.85 -0.20 -15.01
N ALA A 48 -3.52 -0.96 -15.87
CA ALA A 48 -3.04 -2.27 -16.29
C ALA A 48 -1.62 -2.21 -16.88
N THR A 49 -1.30 -1.17 -17.67
CA THR A 49 0.05 -0.96 -18.21
C THR A 49 1.11 -0.70 -17.12
N VAL A 50 0.71 -0.10 -16.00
CA VAL A 50 1.62 0.05 -14.85
C VAL A 50 1.98 -1.33 -14.29
N PHE A 51 0.98 -2.18 -14.08
CA PHE A 51 1.22 -3.54 -13.59
C PHE A 51 2.00 -4.40 -14.59
N ASP A 52 1.85 -4.22 -15.90
CA ASP A 52 2.69 -4.88 -16.91
C ASP A 52 4.19 -4.60 -16.69
N ARG A 53 4.54 -3.38 -16.32
CA ARG A 53 5.94 -3.01 -16.01
C ARG A 53 6.45 -3.67 -14.74
N LEU A 54 5.64 -3.67 -13.67
CA LEU A 54 5.99 -4.33 -12.43
C LEU A 54 6.20 -5.83 -12.63
N ILE A 55 5.29 -6.49 -13.34
CA ILE A 55 5.41 -7.92 -13.70
C ILE A 55 6.72 -8.18 -14.46
N ALA A 56 7.06 -7.35 -15.45
CA ALA A 56 8.28 -7.54 -16.23
C ALA A 56 9.56 -7.37 -15.38
N GLU A 57 9.54 -6.49 -14.38
CA GLU A 57 10.62 -6.31 -13.40
C GLU A 57 10.77 -7.60 -12.57
N GLU A 58 9.71 -8.08 -11.91
CA GLU A 58 9.76 -9.30 -11.09
C GLU A 58 10.12 -10.56 -11.90
N GLU A 59 9.64 -10.68 -13.13
CA GLU A 59 10.07 -11.78 -14.03
C GLU A 59 11.57 -11.70 -14.38
N SER A 60 12.16 -10.50 -14.39
CA SER A 60 13.61 -10.34 -14.56
C SER A 60 14.37 -10.80 -13.33
N HIS A 61 13.86 -10.48 -12.13
CA HIS A 61 14.48 -10.92 -10.87
C HIS A 61 14.38 -12.42 -10.70
N LEU A 62 13.23 -13.01 -10.94
CA LEU A 62 13.05 -14.46 -10.90
C LEU A 62 14.06 -15.18 -11.82
N ARG A 63 14.26 -14.68 -13.05
CA ARG A 63 15.29 -15.22 -13.95
C ARG A 63 16.72 -15.11 -13.38
N GLN A 64 17.04 -14.02 -12.70
CA GLN A 64 18.34 -13.85 -12.05
C GLN A 64 18.53 -14.85 -10.90
N VAL A 65 17.50 -15.07 -10.10
CA VAL A 65 17.50 -16.06 -9.02
C VAL A 65 17.68 -17.47 -9.58
N ASP A 66 16.99 -17.81 -10.68
CA ASP A 66 17.12 -19.12 -11.35
C ASP A 66 18.54 -19.35 -11.89
N ILE A 67 19.14 -18.33 -12.52
CA ILE A 67 20.54 -18.40 -13.00
C ILE A 67 21.46 -18.64 -11.81
N TRP A 68 21.30 -17.91 -10.75
CA TRP A 68 22.12 -18.05 -9.56
C TRP A 68 21.92 -19.41 -8.87
N ALA A 69 20.70 -19.92 -8.83
CA ALA A 69 20.41 -21.27 -8.35
C ALA A 69 21.12 -22.35 -9.19
N ALA A 70 21.15 -22.19 -10.52
CA ALA A 70 21.84 -23.11 -11.42
C ALA A 70 23.38 -23.07 -11.22
N GLU A 71 23.96 -21.90 -10.95
CA GLU A 71 25.40 -21.74 -10.71
C GLU A 71 25.86 -22.28 -9.34
N THR A 72 24.98 -22.24 -8.35
CA THR A 72 25.29 -22.65 -6.96
C THR A 72 24.81 -24.05 -6.61
N ALA A 73 24.06 -24.72 -7.50
CA ALA A 73 23.55 -26.06 -7.25
C ALA A 73 24.69 -27.07 -7.06
N PRO A 74 24.75 -27.81 -5.94
CA PRO A 74 25.70 -28.90 -5.79
C PRO A 74 25.36 -30.01 -6.82
N ALA A 75 26.41 -30.69 -7.30
CA ALA A 75 26.30 -31.79 -8.30
C ALA A 75 25.44 -33.00 -7.79
N ASP A 76 25.08 -33.03 -6.52
CA ASP A 76 24.35 -34.11 -5.87
C ASP A 76 23.05 -33.55 -5.20
N ARG A 77 21.94 -33.65 -5.93
CA ARG A 77 20.59 -33.18 -5.46
C ARG A 77 19.88 -34.29 -4.71
N THR A 78 20.40 -34.79 -3.58
CA THR A 78 19.78 -35.88 -2.80
C THR A 78 18.98 -35.44 -1.57
N GLY A 79 18.64 -34.16 -1.42
CA GLY A 79 17.82 -33.67 -0.31
C GLY A 79 16.62 -32.89 -0.82
N THR A 80 15.40 -33.39 -0.60
CA THR A 80 14.18 -32.60 -0.66
C THR A 80 14.13 -31.70 0.57
N PHE A 81 14.62 -30.47 0.47
CA PHE A 81 14.32 -29.44 1.45
C PHE A 81 12.94 -28.89 1.14
N ALA A 82 12.01 -29.05 2.07
CA ALA A 82 10.78 -28.26 2.02
C ALA A 82 11.14 -26.81 2.35
N ALA A 83 10.85 -25.89 1.41
CA ALA A 83 10.95 -24.47 1.71
C ALA A 83 10.14 -24.17 3.01
N PRO A 84 10.67 -23.35 3.92
CA PRO A 84 9.94 -23.03 5.13
C PRO A 84 8.56 -22.44 4.76
N ASP A 85 7.54 -22.82 5.55
CA ASP A 85 6.20 -22.26 5.40
C ASP A 85 6.27 -20.78 5.79
N LEU A 86 6.33 -19.92 4.78
CA LEU A 86 6.31 -18.47 4.98
C LEU A 86 4.87 -17.99 4.79
N SER A 87 4.41 -17.16 5.71
CA SER A 87 3.20 -16.38 5.45
C SER A 87 3.37 -15.59 4.15
N PRO A 88 2.32 -15.45 3.31
CA PRO A 88 2.41 -14.69 2.06
C PRO A 88 3.05 -13.33 2.29
N MET A 89 4.12 -13.05 1.55
CA MET A 89 4.84 -11.77 1.66
C MET A 89 4.15 -10.68 0.85
N PHE A 90 3.50 -11.08 -0.24
CA PHE A 90 2.71 -10.17 -1.04
C PHE A 90 1.45 -9.78 -0.28
N ASP A 91 1.35 -8.51 0.05
CA ASP A 91 0.19 -7.95 0.72
C ASP A 91 -0.86 -7.52 -0.32
N ALA A 92 -1.79 -8.42 -0.58
CA ALA A 92 -3.03 -8.08 -1.28
C ALA A 92 -3.87 -7.05 -0.50
N GLU A 93 -3.68 -6.93 0.83
CA GLU A 93 -4.42 -5.96 1.66
C GLU A 93 -4.30 -4.52 1.14
N GLY A 94 -3.21 -4.18 0.45
CA GLY A 94 -3.08 -2.89 -0.19
C GLY A 94 -3.96 -2.72 -1.43
N ALA A 95 -4.23 -3.78 -2.16
CA ALA A 95 -4.89 -3.74 -3.46
C ALA A 95 -6.30 -4.32 -3.44
N ASP A 96 -6.53 -5.44 -2.73
CA ASP A 96 -7.86 -6.05 -2.62
C ASP A 96 -8.80 -5.23 -1.73
N MET A 97 -8.25 -4.47 -0.77
CA MET A 97 -9.03 -3.62 0.13
C MET A 97 -9.21 -2.19 -0.37
N VAL A 98 -8.50 -1.77 -1.42
CA VAL A 98 -8.77 -0.50 -2.09
C VAL A 98 -9.89 -0.74 -3.10
N PRO A 99 -11.05 -0.07 -2.95
CA PRO A 99 -12.09 -0.15 -3.97
C PRO A 99 -11.51 0.23 -5.34
N PRO A 100 -11.89 -0.51 -6.39
CA PRO A 100 -11.35 -0.32 -7.74
C PRO A 100 -11.41 1.11 -8.22
N GLU A 101 -12.51 1.78 -7.91
CA GLU A 101 -12.79 3.16 -8.28
C GLU A 101 -11.84 4.19 -7.68
N THR A 102 -11.05 3.79 -6.66
CA THR A 102 -10.06 4.65 -6.02
C THR A 102 -8.62 4.18 -6.25
N LEU A 103 -8.43 3.06 -6.96
CA LEU A 103 -7.11 2.57 -7.32
C LEU A 103 -6.60 3.35 -8.54
N ASP A 104 -5.94 4.45 -8.30
CA ASP A 104 -5.17 5.19 -9.30
C ASP A 104 -3.71 4.70 -9.34
N ALA A 105 -2.95 5.19 -10.32
CA ALA A 105 -1.54 4.84 -10.47
C ALA A 105 -0.72 5.13 -9.19
N TYR A 106 -1.04 6.21 -8.48
CA TYR A 106 -0.36 6.54 -7.22
C TYR A 106 -0.57 5.47 -6.14
N ARG A 107 -1.79 4.96 -6.00
CA ARG A 107 -2.12 3.91 -5.01
C ARG A 107 -1.56 2.56 -5.41
N ALA A 108 -1.59 2.23 -6.70
CA ALA A 108 -0.95 1.02 -7.23
C ALA A 108 0.54 1.00 -6.91
N PHE A 109 1.26 2.09 -7.19
CA PHE A 109 2.67 2.23 -6.82
C PHE A 109 2.89 2.28 -5.31
N SER A 110 1.94 2.77 -4.53
CA SER A 110 2.04 2.77 -3.06
C SER A 110 1.93 1.36 -2.49
N ALA A 111 1.13 0.48 -3.10
CA ALA A 111 1.07 -0.94 -2.76
C ALA A 111 2.39 -1.63 -3.12
N ALA A 112 2.91 -1.41 -4.34
CA ALA A 112 4.20 -1.92 -4.77
C ALA A 112 5.32 -1.50 -3.82
N VAL A 113 5.45 -0.20 -3.50
CA VAL A 113 6.46 0.29 -2.53
C VAL A 113 6.39 -0.47 -1.20
N ARG A 114 5.20 -0.76 -0.68
CA ARG A 114 5.07 -1.49 0.58
C ARG A 114 5.55 -2.95 0.48
N ASN A 115 5.30 -3.60 -0.65
CA ASN A 115 5.76 -4.96 -0.89
C ASN A 115 7.29 -5.02 -0.94
N GLU A 116 7.91 -4.14 -1.73
CA GLU A 116 9.37 -4.04 -1.80
C GLU A 116 10.00 -3.68 -0.43
N GLU A 117 9.39 -2.77 0.33
CA GLU A 117 9.84 -2.43 1.68
C GLU A 117 9.76 -3.63 2.63
N ARG A 118 8.77 -4.52 2.48
CA ARG A 118 8.68 -5.76 3.27
C ARG A 118 9.74 -6.76 2.85
N ALA A 119 9.92 -6.98 1.55
CA ALA A 119 10.96 -7.85 1.03
C ALA A 119 12.35 -7.39 1.49
N PHE A 120 12.64 -6.09 1.43
CA PHE A 120 13.87 -5.51 1.98
C PHE A 120 14.06 -5.82 3.48
N VAL A 121 13.01 -5.62 4.30
CA VAL A 121 13.07 -5.89 5.74
C VAL A 121 13.28 -7.37 5.99
N PHE A 122 12.57 -8.24 5.25
CA PHE A 122 12.72 -9.69 5.33
C PHE A 122 14.18 -10.11 5.07
N TRP A 123 14.76 -9.71 3.94
CA TRP A 123 16.12 -10.07 3.57
C TRP A 123 17.17 -9.48 4.51
N SER A 124 16.94 -8.28 5.03
CA SER A 124 17.81 -7.66 6.04
C SER A 124 17.81 -8.47 7.34
N TYR A 125 16.65 -9.01 7.74
CA TYR A 125 16.53 -9.87 8.90
C TYR A 125 17.22 -11.22 8.69
N VAL A 126 17.02 -11.86 7.53
CA VAL A 126 17.71 -13.10 7.16
C VAL A 126 19.22 -12.90 7.16
N ALA A 127 19.73 -11.79 6.62
CA ALA A 127 21.16 -11.46 6.65
C ALA A 127 21.71 -11.32 8.08
N ALA A 128 20.96 -10.67 8.97
CA ALA A 128 21.36 -10.47 10.36
C ALA A 128 21.42 -11.79 11.17
N GLN A 129 20.62 -12.78 10.81
CA GLN A 129 20.57 -14.08 11.48
C GLN A 129 21.30 -15.20 10.75
N ALA A 130 21.94 -14.89 9.61
CA ALA A 130 22.60 -15.87 8.76
C ALA A 130 23.70 -16.67 9.52
N PRO A 131 23.67 -18.01 9.49
CA PRO A 131 24.60 -18.86 10.24
C PRO A 131 26.01 -18.91 9.61
N ASN A 132 26.15 -18.52 8.34
CA ASN A 132 27.40 -18.53 7.60
C ASN A 132 27.51 -17.33 6.64
N ALA A 133 28.72 -17.13 6.09
CA ALA A 133 29.04 -16.00 5.25
C ALA A 133 28.29 -16.02 3.90
N ASP A 134 28.09 -17.19 3.31
CA ASP A 134 27.48 -17.33 1.99
C ASP A 134 26.00 -16.95 2.05
N VAL A 135 25.26 -17.48 3.03
CA VAL A 135 23.85 -17.13 3.28
C VAL A 135 23.70 -15.64 3.57
N ARG A 136 24.61 -15.09 4.38
CA ARG A 136 24.60 -13.65 4.70
C ARG A 136 24.78 -12.79 3.45
N GLN A 137 25.80 -13.08 2.63
CA GLN A 137 26.07 -12.34 1.40
C GLN A 137 24.91 -12.42 0.41
N ALA A 138 24.29 -13.60 0.30
CA ALA A 138 23.13 -13.80 -0.53
C ALA A 138 21.95 -12.93 -0.08
N ALA A 139 21.60 -12.98 1.20
CA ALA A 139 20.51 -12.19 1.78
C ALA A 139 20.79 -10.67 1.70
N GLU A 140 22.06 -10.23 1.91
CA GLU A 140 22.47 -8.84 1.72
C GLU A 140 22.36 -8.40 0.25
N LYS A 141 22.61 -9.30 -0.70
CA LYS A 141 22.42 -9.03 -2.13
C LYS A 141 20.94 -8.82 -2.43
N MET A 142 20.06 -9.75 -2.01
CA MET A 142 18.61 -9.64 -2.16
C MET A 142 18.11 -8.32 -1.53
N ALA A 143 18.48 -8.02 -0.29
CA ALA A 143 18.09 -6.78 0.37
C ALA A 143 18.50 -5.52 -0.43
N ARG A 144 19.66 -5.50 -1.09
CA ARG A 144 20.09 -4.37 -1.92
C ARG A 144 19.27 -4.24 -3.20
N GLU A 145 18.90 -5.36 -3.81
CA GLU A 145 18.05 -5.39 -5.00
C GLU A 145 16.68 -4.82 -4.64
N GLU A 146 16.04 -5.30 -3.58
CA GLU A 146 14.76 -4.78 -3.09
C GLU A 146 14.81 -3.28 -2.74
N LEU A 147 15.91 -2.81 -2.14
CA LEU A 147 16.07 -1.38 -1.88
C LEU A 147 16.14 -0.55 -3.17
N GLY A 148 16.73 -1.12 -4.24
CA GLY A 148 16.71 -0.54 -5.58
C GLY A 148 15.29 -0.41 -6.14
N HIS A 149 14.46 -1.46 -5.97
CA HIS A 149 13.05 -1.47 -6.36
C HIS A 149 12.25 -0.44 -5.56
N VAL A 150 12.43 -0.39 -4.23
CA VAL A 150 11.81 0.66 -3.39
C VAL A 150 12.10 2.05 -3.95
N ALA A 151 13.36 2.34 -4.34
CA ALA A 151 13.73 3.63 -4.90
C ALA A 151 13.03 3.91 -6.24
N THR A 152 12.96 2.91 -7.11
CA THR A 152 12.28 2.97 -8.41
C THR A 152 10.78 3.19 -8.23
N MET A 153 10.12 2.35 -7.42
CA MET A 153 8.67 2.45 -7.18
C MET A 153 8.27 3.77 -6.50
N ARG A 154 9.09 4.28 -5.58
CA ARG A 154 8.86 5.61 -4.98
C ARG A 154 9.01 6.73 -6.01
N ARG A 155 9.90 6.60 -7.00
CA ARG A 155 10.02 7.57 -8.09
C ARG A 155 8.77 7.53 -8.99
N GLU A 156 8.33 6.33 -9.41
CA GLU A 156 7.13 6.16 -10.22
C GLU A 156 5.87 6.64 -9.48
N ARG A 157 5.75 6.36 -8.20
CA ARG A 157 4.69 6.90 -7.36
C ARG A 157 4.66 8.43 -7.35
N ARG A 158 5.83 9.09 -7.25
CA ARG A 158 5.90 10.57 -7.33
C ARG A 158 5.49 11.08 -8.71
N LEU A 159 5.91 10.40 -9.79
CA LEU A 159 5.51 10.77 -11.15
C LEU A 159 3.99 10.62 -11.32
N ALA A 160 3.40 9.51 -10.89
CA ALA A 160 1.96 9.28 -10.92
C ALA A 160 1.20 10.37 -10.14
N PHE A 161 1.69 10.76 -8.96
CA PHE A 161 1.13 11.86 -8.18
C PHE A 161 1.13 13.18 -8.95
N HIS A 162 2.25 13.53 -9.58
CA HIS A 162 2.35 14.77 -10.36
C HIS A 162 1.48 14.75 -11.62
N VAL A 163 1.39 13.62 -12.32
CA VAL A 163 0.53 13.45 -13.50
C VAL A 163 -0.94 13.56 -13.09
N ALA A 164 -1.38 12.85 -12.08
CA ALA A 164 -2.76 12.92 -11.58
C ALA A 164 -3.14 14.35 -11.18
N ARG A 165 -2.21 15.08 -10.56
CA ARG A 165 -2.41 16.47 -10.17
C ARG A 165 -2.46 17.44 -11.37
N ALA A 166 -1.71 17.16 -12.44
CA ALA A 166 -1.70 17.99 -13.64
C ALA A 166 -2.93 17.75 -14.53
N THR A 167 -3.45 16.53 -14.56
CA THR A 167 -4.57 16.11 -15.41
C THR A 167 -5.94 16.26 -14.74
N ALA A 168 -5.97 16.48 -13.42
CA ALA A 168 -7.22 16.70 -12.70
C ALA A 168 -7.94 17.94 -13.28
N PRO A 169 -9.21 17.83 -13.68
CA PRO A 169 -9.95 18.95 -14.24
C PRO A 169 -9.97 20.12 -13.26
N ALA A 170 -9.92 21.33 -13.78
CA ALA A 170 -10.11 22.56 -13.02
C ALA A 170 -11.60 22.73 -12.67
N GLY A 171 -12.16 21.73 -11.99
CA GLY A 171 -13.51 21.82 -11.45
C GLY A 171 -13.51 22.55 -10.12
N ASP A 172 -14.69 22.98 -9.69
CA ASP A 172 -14.88 23.51 -8.35
C ASP A 172 -14.33 22.50 -7.32
N ALA A 173 -13.50 23.00 -6.38
CA ALA A 173 -12.97 22.15 -5.34
C ALA A 173 -14.16 21.53 -4.60
N PRO A 174 -14.13 20.20 -4.34
CA PRO A 174 -15.24 19.54 -3.68
C PRO A 174 -15.50 20.22 -2.33
N ASP A 175 -16.75 20.27 -1.97
CA ASP A 175 -17.16 20.73 -0.65
C ASP A 175 -16.70 19.72 0.41
N ILE A 176 -15.57 19.99 1.02
CA ILE A 176 -14.99 19.12 2.04
C ILE A 176 -15.94 18.94 3.23
N ILE A 177 -16.72 19.97 3.57
CA ILE A 177 -17.71 19.89 4.64
C ILE A 177 -18.80 18.90 4.26
N GLY A 178 -19.28 18.95 3.02
CA GLY A 178 -20.27 18.00 2.51
C GLY A 178 -19.74 16.56 2.50
N LEU A 179 -18.46 16.34 2.18
CA LEU A 179 -17.84 15.01 2.23
C LEU A 179 -17.69 14.49 3.67
N GLU A 180 -17.24 15.32 4.60
CA GLU A 180 -17.18 14.96 6.03
C GLU A 180 -18.57 14.67 6.60
N ASP A 181 -19.58 15.48 6.26
CA ASP A 181 -20.99 15.25 6.67
C ASP A 181 -21.54 13.94 6.10
N HIS A 182 -21.20 13.64 4.84
CA HIS A 182 -21.56 12.37 4.24
C HIS A 182 -20.86 11.19 4.92
N PHE A 183 -19.57 11.34 5.24
CA PHE A 183 -18.82 10.34 5.99
C PHE A 183 -19.43 10.06 7.37
N LEU A 184 -19.82 11.10 8.08
CA LEU A 184 -20.50 10.99 9.36
C LEU A 184 -21.80 10.17 9.25
N LYS A 185 -22.60 10.41 8.19
CA LYS A 185 -23.80 9.64 7.92
C LYS A 185 -23.52 8.17 7.62
N LEU A 186 -22.43 7.88 6.86
CA LEU A 186 -22.02 6.50 6.59
C LEU A 186 -21.57 5.78 7.87
N LEU A 187 -20.80 6.42 8.75
CA LEU A 187 -20.42 5.85 10.05
C LEU A 187 -21.67 5.52 10.88
N ALA A 188 -22.64 6.44 10.92
CA ALA A 188 -23.88 6.24 11.67
C ALA A 188 -24.82 5.17 11.07
N SER A 189 -24.61 4.78 9.80
CA SER A 189 -25.40 3.73 9.14
C SER A 189 -24.84 2.32 9.35
N LEU A 190 -23.63 2.18 9.93
CA LEU A 190 -23.03 0.88 10.19
C LEU A 190 -23.82 0.11 11.26
N PRO A 191 -23.96 -1.22 11.12
CA PRO A 191 -24.73 -2.05 12.08
C PRO A 191 -24.21 -1.92 13.52
N GLU A 192 -22.87 -1.78 13.68
CA GLU A 192 -22.17 -1.71 14.96
C GLU A 192 -22.32 -0.35 15.65
N TRP A 193 -22.89 0.65 14.98
CA TRP A 193 -22.94 2.05 15.43
C TRP A 193 -23.43 2.24 16.87
N ARG A 194 -24.45 1.47 17.27
CA ARG A 194 -25.11 1.65 18.57
C ARG A 194 -24.27 1.14 19.74
N ASP A 195 -23.48 0.10 19.49
CA ASP A 195 -22.82 -0.67 20.53
C ASP A 195 -21.30 -0.42 20.57
N ASP A 196 -20.73 0.19 19.53
CA ASP A 196 -19.29 0.43 19.42
C ASP A 196 -18.92 1.88 19.76
N ARG A 197 -18.31 2.05 20.95
CA ARG A 197 -17.84 3.35 21.43
C ARG A 197 -16.70 3.92 20.58
N THR A 198 -15.88 3.08 19.94
CA THR A 198 -14.77 3.52 19.08
C THR A 198 -15.33 4.17 17.82
N LEU A 199 -16.36 3.56 17.24
CA LEU A 199 -17.05 4.09 16.08
C LEU A 199 -17.74 5.43 16.39
N GLN A 200 -18.35 5.55 17.56
CA GLN A 200 -18.93 6.82 18.05
C GLN A 200 -17.85 7.89 18.28
N GLY A 201 -16.66 7.49 18.74
CA GLY A 201 -15.51 8.38 18.89
C GLY A 201 -15.04 8.96 17.55
N PHE A 202 -14.95 8.14 16.50
CA PHE A 202 -14.61 8.62 15.14
C PHE A 202 -15.65 9.58 14.58
N ALA A 203 -16.91 9.34 14.87
CA ALA A 203 -17.97 10.27 14.47
C ALA A 203 -17.87 11.62 15.19
N GLU A 204 -17.47 11.64 16.47
CA GLU A 204 -17.23 12.88 17.19
C GLU A 204 -16.02 13.63 16.62
N GLU A 205 -14.91 12.96 16.37
CA GLU A 205 -13.75 13.52 15.67
C GLU A 205 -14.16 14.13 14.30
N THR A 206 -15.07 13.46 13.57
CA THR A 206 -15.62 13.97 12.30
C THR A 206 -16.43 15.25 12.49
N ARG A 207 -17.28 15.32 13.53
CA ARG A 207 -18.03 16.55 13.87
C ARG A 207 -17.12 17.72 14.25
N GLU A 208 -16.06 17.42 15.02
CA GLU A 208 -15.05 18.42 15.38
C GLU A 208 -14.34 18.97 14.14
N ARG A 209 -13.98 18.12 13.16
CA ARG A 209 -13.39 18.57 11.88
C ARG A 209 -14.36 19.45 11.11
N ILE A 210 -15.63 19.03 10.96
CA ILE A 210 -16.67 19.83 10.28
C ILE A 210 -16.80 21.22 10.93
N ALA A 211 -16.80 21.28 12.25
CA ALA A 211 -16.93 22.55 12.97
C ALA A 211 -15.69 23.46 12.82
N ALA A 212 -14.50 22.88 12.69
CA ALA A 212 -13.26 23.61 12.58
C ALA A 212 -12.97 24.15 11.17
N ILE A 213 -13.38 23.44 10.11
CA ILE A 213 -13.09 23.81 8.70
C ILE A 213 -13.47 25.25 8.34
N PRO A 214 -14.65 25.82 8.74
CA PRO A 214 -15.00 27.19 8.38
C PRO A 214 -14.05 28.25 8.94
N GLY A 215 -13.38 27.97 10.06
CA GLY A 215 -12.39 28.86 10.66
C GLY A 215 -10.99 28.77 10.04
N MET A 216 -10.77 27.80 9.13
CA MET A 216 -9.47 27.57 8.50
C MET A 216 -9.36 28.31 7.17
N ALA A 217 -8.37 29.20 7.06
CA ALA A 217 -8.08 29.91 5.84
C ALA A 217 -7.17 29.07 4.93
N PHE A 218 -7.72 28.09 4.23
CA PHE A 218 -6.97 27.30 3.25
C PHE A 218 -6.65 28.16 2.01
N ARG A 219 -5.37 28.38 1.75
CA ARG A 219 -4.90 29.11 0.56
C ARG A 219 -4.94 28.26 -0.71
N ARG A 220 -4.85 26.96 -0.56
CA ARG A 220 -4.93 25.99 -1.66
C ARG A 220 -5.93 24.92 -1.30
N LYS A 221 -6.81 24.62 -2.26
CA LYS A 221 -7.74 23.50 -2.13
C LYS A 221 -7.10 22.29 -2.79
N PRO A 222 -6.86 21.19 -2.06
CA PRO A 222 -6.40 19.95 -2.67
C PRO A 222 -7.39 19.46 -3.73
N ARG A 223 -6.88 18.77 -4.74
CA ARG A 223 -7.73 18.10 -5.73
C ARG A 223 -8.03 16.71 -5.21
N LEU A 224 -9.30 16.34 -5.19
CA LEU A 224 -9.67 14.96 -4.93
C LEU A 224 -9.40 14.13 -6.17
N SER A 225 -8.63 13.04 -5.98
CA SER A 225 -8.46 12.01 -6.97
C SER A 225 -9.52 10.92 -6.74
N GLY A 226 -10.15 10.44 -7.81
CA GLY A 226 -11.09 9.33 -7.76
C GLY A 226 -12.51 9.68 -8.21
N GLN A 227 -13.30 8.65 -8.47
CA GLN A 227 -14.72 8.79 -8.80
C GLN A 227 -15.52 8.97 -7.52
N LEU A 228 -15.82 10.21 -7.18
CA LEU A 228 -16.53 10.58 -5.96
C LEU A 228 -17.88 9.86 -5.82
N ASP A 229 -18.61 9.74 -6.93
CA ASP A 229 -19.98 9.17 -6.91
C ASP A 229 -20.00 7.71 -6.42
N LEU A 230 -18.97 6.92 -6.73
CA LEU A 230 -18.84 5.53 -6.26
C LEU A 230 -18.32 5.43 -4.82
N ALA A 231 -17.55 6.42 -4.38
CA ALA A 231 -17.04 6.49 -3.01
C ALA A 231 -18.12 6.80 -1.97
N LEU A 232 -19.19 7.48 -2.38
CA LEU A 232 -20.24 7.95 -1.49
C LEU A 232 -21.06 6.82 -0.83
N GLY A 233 -20.96 5.57 -1.31
CA GLY A 233 -21.62 4.42 -0.71
C GLY A 233 -20.79 3.59 0.27
N ARG A 234 -19.47 3.87 0.40
CA ARG A 234 -18.54 3.00 1.13
C ARG A 234 -17.70 3.77 2.15
N PRO A 235 -17.88 3.50 3.46
CA PRO A 235 -17.17 4.27 4.49
C PRO A 235 -15.64 4.12 4.42
N VAL A 236 -15.11 2.94 4.09
CA VAL A 236 -13.65 2.70 3.91
C VAL A 236 -13.10 3.57 2.78
N THR A 237 -13.82 3.63 1.65
CA THR A 237 -13.42 4.40 0.47
C THR A 237 -13.41 5.89 0.74
N LEU A 238 -14.50 6.40 1.33
CA LEU A 238 -14.62 7.83 1.62
C LEU A 238 -13.62 8.26 2.70
N CYS A 239 -13.36 7.43 3.71
CA CYS A 239 -12.30 7.65 4.70
C CYS A 239 -10.93 7.79 4.04
N GLY A 240 -10.62 6.92 3.06
CA GLY A 240 -9.38 6.99 2.29
C GLY A 240 -9.26 8.29 1.47
N ILE A 241 -10.34 8.73 0.83
CA ILE A 241 -10.37 10.00 0.07
C ILE A 241 -10.16 11.20 0.98
N LEU A 242 -10.83 11.24 2.14
CA LEU A 242 -10.64 12.29 3.12
C LEU A 242 -9.21 12.32 3.65
N LEU A 243 -8.63 11.15 3.91
CA LEU A 243 -7.22 11.03 4.32
C LEU A 243 -6.29 11.62 3.27
N ASP A 244 -6.45 11.24 2.00
CA ASP A 244 -5.65 11.78 0.90
C ASP A 244 -5.80 13.30 0.78
N TYR A 245 -7.01 13.83 0.97
CA TYR A 245 -7.27 15.26 0.97
C TYR A 245 -6.44 16.00 2.03
N TYR A 246 -6.46 15.51 3.27
CA TYR A 246 -5.72 16.17 4.34
C TYR A 246 -4.20 15.99 4.22
N LEU A 247 -3.72 14.86 3.74
CA LEU A 247 -2.31 14.66 3.42
C LEU A 247 -1.82 15.61 2.32
N ASP A 248 -2.64 15.82 1.29
CA ASP A 248 -2.30 16.75 0.20
C ASP A 248 -2.37 18.21 0.69
N LEU A 249 -3.31 18.51 1.59
CA LEU A 249 -3.40 19.83 2.24
C LEU A 249 -2.15 20.13 3.05
N MET A 250 -1.64 19.18 3.86
CA MET A 250 -0.37 19.32 4.59
C MET A 250 0.80 19.64 3.67
N ASN A 251 0.85 19.01 2.49
CA ASN A 251 1.95 19.18 1.54
C ASN A 251 1.89 20.49 0.75
N CYS A 252 0.72 21.02 0.49
CA CYS A 252 0.54 22.21 -0.35
C CYS A 252 0.28 23.50 0.43
N GLU A 253 -0.16 23.42 1.69
CA GLU A 253 -0.44 24.58 2.52
C GLU A 253 0.83 25.08 3.23
N LYS A 254 0.89 26.38 3.48
CA LYS A 254 2.00 27.05 4.19
C LYS A 254 1.54 27.74 5.49
N ASN A 255 0.26 27.78 5.73
CA ASN A 255 -0.31 28.32 6.96
C ASN A 255 -0.19 27.27 8.06
N GLU A 256 0.65 27.52 9.05
CA GLU A 256 0.96 26.59 10.14
C GLU A 256 -0.30 26.04 10.84
N PRO A 257 -1.29 26.86 11.27
CA PRO A 257 -2.53 26.34 11.83
C PRO A 257 -3.32 25.38 10.90
N ALA A 258 -3.30 25.65 9.59
CA ALA A 258 -3.97 24.78 8.61
C ALA A 258 -3.21 23.47 8.38
N VAL A 259 -1.87 23.50 8.43
CA VAL A 259 -1.02 22.30 8.37
C VAL A 259 -1.23 21.43 9.61
N ASP A 260 -1.24 22.02 10.80
CA ASP A 260 -1.47 21.31 12.07
C ASP A 260 -2.87 20.68 12.12
N PHE A 261 -3.89 21.41 11.68
CA PHE A 261 -5.24 20.90 11.55
C PHE A 261 -5.28 19.70 10.59
N ALA A 262 -4.67 19.83 9.40
CA ALA A 262 -4.64 18.75 8.41
C ALA A 262 -3.87 17.53 8.92
N GLY A 263 -2.79 17.71 9.65
CA GLY A 263 -2.03 16.64 10.30
C GLY A 263 -2.84 15.89 11.36
N THR A 264 -3.58 16.62 12.17
CA THR A 264 -4.49 16.05 13.18
C THR A 264 -5.61 15.25 12.49
N ALA A 265 -6.25 15.82 11.48
CA ALA A 265 -7.30 15.17 10.70
C ALA A 265 -6.80 13.88 10.01
N ALA A 266 -5.62 13.94 9.37
CA ALA A 266 -5.01 12.77 8.75
C ALA A 266 -4.73 11.66 9.79
N SER A 267 -4.23 12.00 10.97
CA SER A 267 -3.96 11.03 12.04
C SER A 267 -5.23 10.35 12.55
N GLN A 268 -6.32 11.10 12.68
CA GLN A 268 -7.64 10.59 13.07
C GLN A 268 -8.16 9.61 12.00
N LEU A 269 -8.08 9.99 10.72
CA LEU A 269 -8.56 9.18 9.61
C LEU A 269 -7.73 7.90 9.39
N VAL A 270 -6.42 7.91 9.67
CA VAL A 270 -5.60 6.68 9.65
C VAL A 270 -6.11 5.67 10.67
N ARG A 271 -6.42 6.11 11.91
CA ARG A 271 -6.98 5.21 12.94
C ARG A 271 -8.37 4.70 12.55
N CYS A 272 -9.21 5.57 12.05
CA CYS A 272 -10.55 5.22 11.58
C CYS A 272 -10.50 4.22 10.43
N LEU A 273 -9.62 4.44 9.44
CA LEU A 273 -9.45 3.57 8.29
C LEU A 273 -8.98 2.16 8.70
N ALA A 274 -8.02 2.07 9.63
CA ALA A 274 -7.58 0.79 10.18
C ALA A 274 -8.72 0.04 10.89
N PHE A 275 -9.53 0.75 11.66
CA PHE A 275 -10.68 0.19 12.35
C PHE A 275 -11.76 -0.32 11.37
N LEU A 276 -12.15 0.50 10.38
CA LEU A 276 -13.16 0.14 9.38
C LEU A 276 -12.76 -1.08 8.54
N ARG A 277 -11.47 -1.22 8.23
CA ARG A 277 -10.94 -2.40 7.53
C ARG A 277 -11.10 -3.67 8.35
N ASN A 278 -10.84 -3.61 9.66
CA ASN A 278 -11.01 -4.76 10.55
C ASN A 278 -12.48 -5.17 10.72
N LEU A 279 -13.41 -4.22 10.70
CA LEU A 279 -14.85 -4.54 10.70
C LEU A 279 -15.26 -5.33 9.45
N GLY A 280 -14.77 -4.94 8.27
CA GLY A 280 -15.08 -5.61 7.00
C GLY A 280 -14.45 -7.00 6.84
N SER A 281 -13.40 -7.34 7.59
CA SER A 281 -12.75 -8.66 7.56
C SER A 281 -13.35 -9.65 8.57
N ALA A 282 -14.22 -9.21 9.46
CA ALA A 282 -14.89 -10.06 10.47
C ALA A 282 -16.30 -10.52 10.05
N ALA A 283 -16.81 -10.06 8.90
CA ALA A 283 -18.09 -10.43 8.31
C ALA A 283 -17.91 -11.35 7.11
#